data_8babdc93e0dfb52a7cebf4d7230fb1d4
#
_entry.id   8babdc93e0dfb52a7cebf4d7230fb1d4
#
_cell.length_a   1.000
_cell.length_b   1.000
_cell.length_c   1.000
_cell.angle_alpha   90.00
_cell.angle_beta   90.00
_cell.angle_gamma   90.00
#
_symmetry.space_group_name_H-M   'P 1'
#
loop_
_entity.id
_entity.type
_entity.pdbx_description
1 polymer ?
#
loop_
_entity_poly.entity_id
_entity_poly.type
_entity_poly.pdbx_seq_one_letter_code
_entity_poly.pdbx_strand_id
1 'polypeptide(L)'
;FSVLNNADITFPSIKDENGKETQITHGNFINFLESSNREVRKNAFEAVYKTYGQYKNTMATTLSGTVKKDNFYARVKKYKSAREAALSNNSIPEEVYDNLIKTINKHLPLLHRYIDLRKKVLGLDEVHIYDLYTPLVKDSGMKVTYEEAKDYMLKGLAPLGEEYASILKEGLENRWVDIYENKGKRSGAYSSGTYGTNPYILMNWHDNVNNLF
;
A
#
# COMPACT_ATOMS: atom_id res chain seq x y z
N PHE A 1 -4.71 16.55 3.70
CA PHE A 1 -4.33 15.24 3.12
C PHE A 1 -3.06 15.34 2.27
N SER A 2 -2.96 16.31 1.36
CA SER A 2 -1.79 16.50 0.49
C SER A 2 -0.49 16.77 1.25
N VAL A 3 -0.53 17.55 2.31
CA VAL A 3 0.61 17.87 3.18
C VAL A 3 1.28 16.63 3.74
N LEU A 4 0.49 15.63 4.15
CA LEU A 4 0.99 14.42 4.82
C LEU A 4 1.35 13.30 3.84
N ASN A 5 0.87 13.37 2.61
CA ASN A 5 1.07 12.28 1.66
C ASN A 5 2.14 12.55 0.61
N ASN A 6 2.26 13.75 0.07
CA ASN A 6 3.19 13.93 -1.06
C ASN A 6 3.78 15.32 -1.20
N ALA A 7 3.10 16.39 -0.71
CA ALA A 7 3.51 17.73 -1.08
C ALA A 7 4.66 18.28 -0.24
N ASP A 8 4.54 18.13 1.08
CA ASP A 8 5.42 18.84 2.01
C ASP A 8 6.28 17.90 2.87
N ILE A 9 5.89 16.60 2.95
CA ILE A 9 6.65 15.64 3.73
C ILE A 9 7.83 15.11 2.94
N THR A 10 9.02 15.27 3.48
CA THR A 10 10.27 14.76 2.89
C THR A 10 10.93 13.84 3.90
N PHE A 11 11.16 12.60 3.50
CA PHE A 11 11.91 11.65 4.31
C PHE A 11 13.40 11.80 4.06
N PRO A 12 14.25 11.47 5.05
CA PRO A 12 15.70 11.52 4.89
C PRO A 12 16.19 10.40 3.95
N SER A 13 17.44 10.52 3.52
CA SER A 13 18.17 9.44 2.85
C SER A 13 18.71 8.46 3.88
N ILE A 14 18.83 7.21 3.47
CA ILE A 14 19.53 6.13 4.19
C ILE A 14 20.43 5.36 3.24
N LYS A 15 21.36 4.61 3.77
CA LYS A 15 22.15 3.67 2.97
C LYS A 15 21.33 2.41 2.68
N ASP A 16 21.25 2.04 1.41
CA ASP A 16 20.65 0.77 0.97
C ASP A 16 21.60 -0.43 1.23
N GLU A 17 21.21 -1.62 0.78
CA GLU A 17 22.01 -2.85 0.93
C GLU A 17 23.38 -2.77 0.26
N ASN A 18 23.53 -1.92 -0.76
CA ASN A 18 24.77 -1.72 -1.52
C ASN A 18 25.62 -0.57 -0.94
N GLY A 19 25.16 0.05 0.14
CA GLY A 19 25.80 1.21 0.76
C GLY A 19 25.56 2.54 0.02
N LYS A 20 24.71 2.56 -1.00
CA LYS A 20 24.33 3.76 -1.73
C LYS A 20 23.33 4.57 -0.92
N GLU A 21 23.58 5.86 -0.80
CA GLU A 21 22.65 6.78 -0.16
C GLU A 21 21.44 7.03 -1.05
N THR A 22 20.26 6.67 -0.55
CA THR A 22 19.00 6.73 -1.30
C THR A 22 17.94 7.42 -0.45
N GLN A 23 17.29 8.43 -1.01
CA GLN A 23 16.18 9.12 -0.34
C GLN A 23 14.98 8.20 -0.22
N ILE A 24 14.39 8.15 0.98
CA ILE A 24 13.15 7.41 1.19
C ILE A 24 11.98 8.22 0.61
N THR A 25 11.07 7.51 -0.05
CA THR A 25 9.81 8.03 -0.55
C THR A 25 8.67 7.12 -0.11
N HIS A 26 7.43 7.55 -0.28
CA HIS A 26 6.28 6.66 -0.07
C HIS A 26 6.29 5.44 -1.02
N GLY A 27 6.82 5.61 -2.23
CA GLY A 27 6.87 4.54 -3.23
C GLY A 27 7.91 3.48 -2.93
N ASN A 28 9.11 3.86 -2.46
CA ASN A 28 10.22 2.92 -2.25
C ASN A 28 10.35 2.40 -0.81
N PHE A 29 9.53 2.88 0.14
CA PHE A 29 9.64 2.49 1.55
C PHE A 29 9.52 0.98 1.77
N ILE A 30 8.57 0.33 1.09
CA ILE A 30 8.36 -1.12 1.21
C ILE A 30 9.58 -1.88 0.71
N ASN A 31 10.24 -1.44 -0.36
CA ASN A 31 11.45 -2.09 -0.87
C ASN A 31 12.57 -2.14 0.18
N PHE A 32 12.71 -1.05 0.98
CA PHE A 32 13.63 -1.07 2.11
C PHE A 32 13.23 -2.08 3.19
N LEU A 33 11.93 -2.26 3.44
CA LEU A 33 11.42 -3.23 4.43
C LEU A 33 11.51 -4.69 3.94
N GLU A 34 11.61 -4.91 2.64
CA GLU A 34 11.86 -6.22 2.03
C GLU A 34 13.34 -6.60 2.03
N SER A 35 14.26 -5.66 2.29
CA SER A 35 15.69 -5.91 2.31
C SER A 35 16.06 -7.09 3.22
N SER A 36 17.00 -7.91 2.78
CA SER A 36 17.59 -8.98 3.59
C SER A 36 18.39 -8.42 4.78
N ASN A 37 18.93 -7.21 4.63
CA ASN A 37 19.70 -6.53 5.68
C ASN A 37 18.78 -5.87 6.72
N ARG A 38 18.77 -6.40 7.94
CA ARG A 38 17.93 -5.92 9.04
C ARG A 38 18.20 -4.45 9.42
N GLU A 39 19.44 -4.01 9.36
CA GLU A 39 19.81 -2.60 9.62
C GLU A 39 19.15 -1.65 8.64
N VAL A 40 19.14 -2.01 7.36
CA VAL A 40 18.45 -1.22 6.31
C VAL A 40 16.97 -1.09 6.62
N ARG A 41 16.29 -2.20 6.95
CA ARG A 41 14.87 -2.21 7.32
C ARG A 41 14.59 -1.31 8.52
N LYS A 42 15.38 -1.48 9.59
CA LYS A 42 15.27 -0.69 10.82
C LYS A 42 15.46 0.80 10.55
N ASN A 43 16.53 1.16 9.84
CA ASN A 43 16.85 2.55 9.55
C ASN A 43 15.75 3.21 8.70
N ALA A 44 15.20 2.49 7.71
CA ALA A 44 14.09 2.98 6.90
C ALA A 44 12.84 3.24 7.76
N PHE A 45 12.48 2.26 8.60
CA PHE A 45 11.34 2.36 9.49
C PHE A 45 11.48 3.54 10.46
N GLU A 46 12.61 3.63 11.16
CA GLU A 46 12.84 4.70 12.13
C GLU A 46 12.85 6.08 11.47
N ALA A 47 13.46 6.21 10.28
CA ALA A 47 13.50 7.46 9.54
C ALA A 47 12.11 7.95 9.15
N VAL A 48 11.27 7.06 8.62
CA VAL A 48 9.89 7.39 8.23
C VAL A 48 9.05 7.78 9.44
N TYR A 49 9.05 6.97 10.49
CA TYR A 49 8.22 7.25 11.68
C TYR A 49 8.73 8.43 12.51
N LYS A 50 10.03 8.69 12.54
CA LYS A 50 10.58 9.92 13.11
C LYS A 50 10.07 11.16 12.38
N THR A 51 10.01 11.11 11.05
CA THR A 51 9.46 12.20 10.23
C THR A 51 7.98 12.39 10.51
N TYR A 52 7.16 11.33 10.50
CA TYR A 52 5.74 11.42 10.87
C TYR A 52 5.54 11.93 12.29
N GLY A 53 6.42 11.60 13.23
CA GLY A 53 6.38 12.08 14.60
C GLY A 53 6.38 13.61 14.72
N GLN A 54 7.01 14.31 13.79
CA GLN A 54 7.03 15.77 13.73
C GLN A 54 5.64 16.38 13.42
N TYR A 55 4.78 15.61 12.74
CA TYR A 55 3.43 16.01 12.36
C TYR A 55 2.33 15.47 13.28
N LYS A 56 2.71 14.87 14.41
CA LYS A 56 1.77 14.21 15.35
C LYS A 56 0.58 15.09 15.71
N ASN A 57 0.82 16.36 16.07
CA ASN A 57 -0.24 17.26 16.49
C ASN A 57 -1.15 17.65 15.32
N THR A 58 -0.61 17.84 14.13
CA THR A 58 -1.39 18.10 12.90
C THR A 58 -2.28 16.91 12.58
N MET A 59 -1.75 15.70 12.64
CA MET A 59 -2.51 14.45 12.41
C MET A 59 -3.62 14.29 13.44
N ALA A 60 -3.32 14.53 14.73
CA ALA A 60 -4.32 14.44 15.80
C ALA A 60 -5.45 15.47 15.62
N THR A 61 -5.11 16.70 15.22
CA THR A 61 -6.10 17.77 14.99
C THR A 61 -6.98 17.46 13.79
N THR A 62 -6.42 16.99 12.68
CA THR A 62 -7.20 16.61 11.48
C THR A 62 -8.11 15.42 11.76
N LEU A 63 -7.62 14.40 12.47
CA LEU A 63 -8.44 13.26 12.89
C LEU A 63 -9.59 13.72 13.82
N SER A 64 -9.29 14.55 14.82
CA SER A 64 -10.32 15.12 15.72
C SER A 64 -11.38 15.92 14.95
N GLY A 65 -10.94 16.70 13.95
CA GLY A 65 -11.86 17.44 13.06
C GLY A 65 -12.79 16.50 12.28
N THR A 66 -12.26 15.41 11.73
CA THR A 66 -13.04 14.39 11.02
C THR A 66 -14.06 13.72 11.95
N VAL A 67 -13.64 13.30 13.14
CA VAL A 67 -14.55 12.69 14.13
C VAL A 67 -15.67 13.65 14.54
N LYS A 68 -15.35 14.92 14.79
CA LYS A 68 -16.36 15.94 15.12
C LYS A 68 -17.34 16.16 13.98
N LYS A 69 -16.85 16.26 12.75
CA LYS A 69 -17.68 16.40 11.54
C LYS A 69 -18.64 15.22 11.39
N ASP A 70 -18.13 13.99 11.51
CA ASP A 70 -18.96 12.80 11.32
C ASP A 70 -20.04 12.67 12.42
N ASN A 71 -19.69 12.97 13.66
CA ASN A 71 -20.67 13.04 14.76
C ASN A 71 -21.71 14.16 14.57
N PHE A 72 -21.30 15.31 14.03
CA PHE A 72 -22.22 16.39 13.71
C PHE A 72 -23.25 15.95 12.67
N TYR A 73 -22.80 15.39 11.53
CA TYR A 73 -23.71 14.94 10.49
C TYR A 73 -24.59 13.77 10.91
N ALA A 74 -24.09 12.84 11.72
CA ALA A 74 -24.90 11.77 12.27
C ALA A 74 -26.09 12.34 13.08
N ARG A 75 -25.82 13.32 13.98
CA ARG A 75 -26.86 13.96 14.76
C ARG A 75 -27.86 14.75 13.93
N VAL A 76 -27.38 15.55 12.96
CA VAL A 76 -28.27 16.34 12.08
C VAL A 76 -29.17 15.42 11.26
N LYS A 77 -28.67 14.30 10.80
CA LYS A 77 -29.44 13.27 10.06
C LYS A 77 -30.22 12.31 10.95
N LYS A 78 -30.22 12.52 12.29
CA LYS A 78 -30.95 11.73 13.28
C LYS A 78 -30.51 10.26 13.38
N TYR A 79 -29.26 9.94 13.06
CA TYR A 79 -28.65 8.66 13.35
C TYR A 79 -28.23 8.58 14.83
N LYS A 80 -28.24 7.40 15.41
CA LYS A 80 -27.82 7.15 16.79
C LYS A 80 -26.32 7.35 17.01
N SER A 81 -25.52 7.08 15.95
CA SER A 81 -24.07 7.17 15.98
C SER A 81 -23.48 7.53 14.60
N ALA A 82 -22.23 8.00 14.57
CA ALA A 82 -21.50 8.17 13.33
C ALA A 82 -21.29 6.82 12.59
N ARG A 83 -21.17 5.70 13.33
CA ARG A 83 -21.04 4.36 12.78
C ARG A 83 -22.33 3.95 12.04
N GLU A 84 -23.49 4.10 12.66
CA GLU A 84 -24.78 3.83 12.00
C GLU A 84 -24.94 4.68 10.74
N ALA A 85 -24.61 5.97 10.81
CA ALA A 85 -24.67 6.87 9.66
C ALA A 85 -23.75 6.42 8.51
N ALA A 86 -22.55 5.96 8.80
CA ALA A 86 -21.61 5.46 7.81
C ALA A 86 -22.08 4.17 7.14
N LEU A 87 -22.56 3.22 7.93
CA LEU A 87 -23.00 1.89 7.46
C LEU A 87 -24.34 1.96 6.68
N SER A 88 -25.20 2.91 7.03
CA SER A 88 -26.51 3.08 6.37
C SER A 88 -26.39 3.45 4.89
N ASN A 89 -25.31 4.09 4.47
CA ASN A 89 -25.09 4.43 3.06
C ASN A 89 -25.03 3.20 2.14
N ASN A 90 -24.62 2.05 2.68
CA ASN A 90 -24.54 0.78 1.98
C ASN A 90 -25.53 -0.25 2.52
N SER A 91 -26.50 0.17 3.34
CA SER A 91 -27.48 -0.70 3.99
C SER A 91 -26.85 -1.86 4.78
N ILE A 92 -25.72 -1.60 5.45
CA ILE A 92 -25.01 -2.60 6.24
C ILE A 92 -25.49 -2.52 7.70
N PRO A 93 -26.02 -3.61 8.28
CA PRO A 93 -26.35 -3.65 9.70
C PRO A 93 -25.12 -3.52 10.60
N GLU A 94 -25.26 -2.86 11.76
CA GLU A 94 -24.13 -2.67 12.70
C GLU A 94 -23.54 -3.99 13.21
N GLU A 95 -24.37 -5.04 13.29
CA GLU A 95 -23.97 -6.39 13.71
C GLU A 95 -22.91 -7.00 12.75
N VAL A 96 -22.93 -6.66 11.47
CA VAL A 96 -21.90 -7.09 10.51
C VAL A 96 -20.55 -6.52 10.89
N TYR A 97 -20.52 -5.24 11.25
CA TYR A 97 -19.31 -4.57 11.70
C TYR A 97 -18.77 -5.17 13.01
N ASP A 98 -19.65 -5.35 13.99
CA ASP A 98 -19.28 -5.95 15.29
C ASP A 98 -18.80 -7.40 15.11
N ASN A 99 -19.47 -8.18 14.26
CA ASN A 99 -19.08 -9.55 13.96
C ASN A 99 -17.71 -9.62 13.24
N LEU A 100 -17.39 -8.67 12.36
CA LEU A 100 -16.08 -8.57 11.72
C LEU A 100 -14.98 -8.44 12.78
N ILE A 101 -15.14 -7.48 13.69
CA ILE A 101 -14.16 -7.25 14.77
C ILE A 101 -14.02 -8.50 15.66
N LYS A 102 -15.15 -9.08 16.07
CA LYS A 102 -15.17 -10.29 16.90
C LYS A 102 -14.46 -11.46 16.20
N THR A 103 -14.72 -11.64 14.92
CA THR A 103 -14.13 -12.73 14.13
C THR A 103 -12.63 -12.55 13.98
N ILE A 104 -12.17 -11.34 13.65
CA ILE A 104 -10.74 -11.03 13.56
C ILE A 104 -10.06 -11.32 14.92
N ASN A 105 -10.60 -10.79 16.02
CA ASN A 105 -10.03 -11.01 17.35
C ASN A 105 -9.97 -12.50 17.72
N LYS A 106 -10.99 -13.28 17.36
CA LYS A 106 -11.00 -14.73 17.57
C LYS A 106 -9.85 -15.44 16.85
N HIS A 107 -9.44 -14.93 15.68
CA HIS A 107 -8.41 -15.52 14.83
C HIS A 107 -7.01 -14.91 14.99
N LEU A 108 -6.83 -13.87 15.80
CA LEU A 108 -5.51 -13.31 16.11
C LEU A 108 -4.47 -14.36 16.54
N PRO A 109 -4.81 -15.43 17.31
CA PRO A 109 -3.83 -16.46 17.63
C PRO A 109 -3.19 -17.14 16.41
N LEU A 110 -3.87 -17.21 15.27
CA LEU A 110 -3.29 -17.73 14.03
C LEU A 110 -2.24 -16.78 13.46
N LEU A 111 -2.52 -15.46 13.48
CA LEU A 111 -1.55 -14.44 13.10
C LEU A 111 -0.32 -14.50 14.03
N HIS A 112 -0.51 -14.62 15.34
CA HIS A 112 0.59 -14.72 16.28
C HIS A 112 1.46 -15.96 16.00
N ARG A 113 0.86 -17.12 15.69
CA ARG A 113 1.60 -18.32 15.28
C ARG A 113 2.42 -18.10 14.02
N TYR A 114 1.88 -17.35 13.05
CA TYR A 114 2.62 -16.98 11.85
C TYR A 114 3.82 -16.06 12.17
N ILE A 115 3.65 -15.09 13.07
CA ILE A 115 4.74 -14.22 13.51
C ILE A 115 5.83 -15.03 14.25
N ASP A 116 5.44 -16.02 15.09
CA ASP A 116 6.38 -16.93 15.74
C ASP A 116 7.15 -17.79 14.73
N LEU A 117 6.48 -18.22 13.65
CA LEU A 117 7.15 -18.92 12.55
C LEU A 117 8.16 -17.99 11.85
N ARG A 118 7.77 -16.75 11.55
CA ARG A 118 8.70 -15.73 10.98
C ARG A 118 9.92 -15.53 11.87
N LYS A 119 9.70 -15.37 13.17
CA LYS A 119 10.77 -15.25 14.17
C LYS A 119 11.80 -16.38 14.04
N LYS A 120 11.31 -17.62 14.00
CA LYS A 120 12.16 -18.82 13.90
C LYS A 120 12.90 -18.89 12.57
N VAL A 121 12.20 -18.67 11.44
CA VAL A 121 12.79 -18.78 10.10
C VAL A 121 13.83 -17.69 9.84
N LEU A 122 13.59 -16.49 10.33
CA LEU A 122 14.51 -15.35 10.18
C LEU A 122 15.64 -15.36 11.23
N GLY A 123 15.61 -16.27 12.20
CA GLY A 123 16.63 -16.37 13.25
C GLY A 123 16.69 -15.14 14.17
N LEU A 124 15.52 -14.53 14.46
CA LEU A 124 15.43 -13.30 15.25
C LEU A 124 15.13 -13.61 16.71
N ASP A 125 15.75 -12.86 17.63
CA ASP A 125 15.39 -12.90 19.05
C ASP A 125 14.05 -12.21 19.33
N GLU A 126 13.74 -11.17 18.55
CA GLU A 126 12.51 -10.41 18.64
C GLU A 126 12.10 -9.92 17.23
N VAL A 127 10.79 -10.02 16.91
CA VAL A 127 10.23 -9.53 15.66
C VAL A 127 9.70 -8.12 15.86
N HIS A 128 10.18 -7.20 15.05
CA HIS A 128 9.66 -5.84 14.97
C HIS A 128 8.81 -5.65 13.71
N ILE A 129 8.05 -4.57 13.63
CA ILE A 129 7.19 -4.25 12.47
C ILE A 129 8.01 -4.22 11.17
N TYR A 130 9.24 -3.73 11.21
CA TYR A 130 10.13 -3.69 10.04
C TYR A 130 10.63 -5.07 9.57
N ASP A 131 10.38 -6.14 10.33
CA ASP A 131 10.72 -7.52 9.95
C ASP A 131 9.54 -8.25 9.25
N LEU A 132 8.37 -7.60 9.12
CA LEU A 132 7.17 -8.27 8.61
C LEU A 132 7.14 -8.41 7.09
N TYR A 133 7.85 -7.56 6.35
CA TYR A 133 7.88 -7.57 4.88
C TYR A 133 9.02 -8.42 4.29
N THR A 134 10.03 -8.72 5.09
CA THR A 134 11.17 -9.53 4.64
C THR A 134 10.70 -10.91 4.16
N PRO A 135 11.12 -11.38 2.97
CA PRO A 135 10.82 -12.71 2.49
C PRO A 135 11.30 -13.81 3.45
N LEU A 136 10.47 -14.85 3.68
CA LEU A 136 10.83 -16.02 4.50
C LEU A 136 11.63 -17.06 3.74
N VAL A 137 11.49 -17.10 2.44
CA VAL A 137 12.27 -17.96 1.54
C VAL A 137 13.23 -17.08 0.75
N LYS A 138 14.37 -17.64 0.38
CA LYS A 138 15.28 -16.93 -0.52
C LYS A 138 14.48 -16.52 -1.76
N ASP A 139 14.56 -15.24 -2.07
CA ASP A 139 14.00 -14.73 -3.31
C ASP A 139 14.54 -15.56 -4.48
N SER A 140 13.67 -15.92 -5.39
CA SER A 140 14.05 -16.58 -6.64
C SER A 140 14.97 -15.70 -7.50
N GLY A 141 15.15 -14.43 -7.11
CA GLY A 141 15.89 -13.44 -7.88
C GLY A 141 15.22 -13.07 -9.20
N MET A 142 13.99 -13.50 -9.40
CA MET A 142 13.26 -13.23 -10.63
C MET A 142 12.89 -11.75 -10.66
N LYS A 143 13.60 -11.02 -11.50
CA LYS A 143 13.25 -9.65 -11.86
C LYS A 143 12.37 -9.70 -13.10
N VAL A 144 11.31 -8.92 -13.08
CA VAL A 144 10.41 -8.75 -14.22
C VAL A 144 10.35 -7.28 -14.53
N THR A 145 10.92 -6.89 -15.65
CA THR A 145 10.82 -5.52 -16.15
C THR A 145 9.39 -5.23 -16.63
N TYR A 146 9.02 -3.96 -16.73
CA TYR A 146 7.71 -3.59 -17.26
C TYR A 146 7.50 -4.10 -18.69
N GLU A 147 8.55 -4.10 -19.52
CA GLU A 147 8.47 -4.62 -20.90
C GLU A 147 8.18 -6.13 -20.92
N GLU A 148 8.87 -6.92 -20.10
CA GLU A 148 8.58 -8.34 -19.95
C GLU A 148 7.18 -8.58 -19.38
N ALA A 149 6.73 -7.74 -18.45
CA ALA A 149 5.40 -7.82 -17.87
C ALA A 149 4.29 -7.63 -18.91
N LYS A 150 4.48 -6.75 -19.90
CA LYS A 150 3.53 -6.58 -21.01
C LYS A 150 3.32 -7.92 -21.76
N ASP A 151 4.39 -8.63 -22.03
CA ASP A 151 4.32 -9.93 -22.70
C ASP A 151 3.60 -10.99 -21.85
N TYR A 152 3.88 -11.01 -20.53
CA TYR A 152 3.19 -11.92 -19.62
C TYR A 152 1.69 -11.59 -19.53
N MET A 153 1.34 -10.34 -19.44
CA MET A 153 -0.07 -9.90 -19.39
C MET A 153 -0.82 -10.29 -20.67
N LEU A 154 -0.25 -10.02 -21.84
CA LEU A 154 -0.87 -10.38 -23.13
C LEU A 154 -1.05 -11.90 -23.27
N LYS A 155 -0.08 -12.70 -22.86
CA LYS A 155 -0.17 -14.17 -22.87
C LYS A 155 -1.19 -14.67 -21.84
N GLY A 156 -1.15 -14.14 -20.62
CA GLY A 156 -2.04 -14.57 -19.54
C GLY A 156 -3.51 -14.23 -19.79
N LEU A 157 -3.79 -13.13 -20.47
CA LEU A 157 -5.14 -12.65 -20.77
C LEU A 157 -5.64 -13.06 -22.16
N ALA A 158 -4.83 -13.81 -22.94
CA ALA A 158 -5.25 -14.33 -24.25
C ALA A 158 -6.60 -15.10 -24.24
N PRO A 159 -6.95 -15.87 -23.19
CA PRO A 159 -8.27 -16.54 -23.13
C PRO A 159 -9.48 -15.60 -23.16
N LEU A 160 -9.30 -14.28 -22.90
CA LEU A 160 -10.37 -13.29 -22.97
C LEU A 160 -10.72 -12.85 -24.40
N GLY A 161 -9.95 -13.33 -25.39
CA GLY A 161 -10.19 -13.10 -26.81
C GLY A 161 -9.39 -11.94 -27.40
N GLU A 162 -9.39 -11.87 -28.73
CA GLU A 162 -8.57 -10.92 -29.50
C GLU A 162 -8.99 -9.46 -29.29
N GLU A 163 -10.28 -9.20 -29.16
CA GLU A 163 -10.79 -7.85 -28.92
C GLU A 163 -10.24 -7.28 -27.59
N TYR A 164 -10.31 -8.08 -26.52
CA TYR A 164 -9.77 -7.67 -25.23
C TYR A 164 -8.25 -7.47 -25.29
N ALA A 165 -7.54 -8.43 -25.91
CA ALA A 165 -6.09 -8.37 -26.03
C ALA A 165 -5.61 -7.16 -26.83
N SER A 166 -6.33 -6.76 -27.88
CA SER A 166 -6.00 -5.58 -28.69
C SER A 166 -6.14 -4.27 -27.92
N ILE A 167 -7.22 -4.13 -27.14
CA ILE A 167 -7.44 -2.96 -26.28
C ILE A 167 -6.38 -2.89 -25.15
N LEU A 168 -6.07 -4.05 -24.53
CA LEU A 168 -5.01 -4.11 -23.55
C LEU A 168 -3.67 -3.66 -24.12
N LYS A 169 -3.29 -4.19 -25.28
CA LYS A 169 -2.07 -3.82 -25.98
C LYS A 169 -2.02 -2.33 -26.28
N GLU A 170 -3.10 -1.77 -26.81
CA GLU A 170 -3.23 -0.33 -27.07
C GLU A 170 -2.96 0.46 -25.80
N GLY A 171 -3.58 0.08 -24.67
CA GLY A 171 -3.40 0.78 -23.38
C GLY A 171 -1.96 0.73 -22.88
N LEU A 172 -1.28 -0.41 -23.02
CA LEU A 172 0.10 -0.59 -22.60
C LEU A 172 1.11 0.19 -23.45
N GLU A 173 0.79 0.43 -24.74
CA GLU A 173 1.67 1.11 -25.70
C GLU A 173 1.39 2.62 -25.84
N ASN A 174 0.17 3.08 -25.56
CA ASN A 174 -0.29 4.45 -25.84
C ASN A 174 -0.43 5.35 -24.59
N ARG A 175 0.42 5.17 -23.58
CA ARG A 175 0.52 6.06 -22.41
C ARG A 175 -0.73 6.13 -21.53
N TRP A 176 -1.54 5.07 -21.48
CA TRP A 176 -2.62 5.02 -20.50
C TRP A 176 -2.08 4.78 -19.09
N VAL A 177 -0.82 4.31 -18.98
CA VAL A 177 -0.16 3.94 -17.73
C VAL A 177 0.98 4.90 -17.44
N ASP A 178 0.92 5.58 -16.29
CA ASP A 178 2.05 6.28 -15.66
C ASP A 178 2.79 5.27 -14.78
N ILE A 179 3.91 4.76 -15.28
CA ILE A 179 4.51 3.49 -14.85
C ILE A 179 5.35 3.63 -13.60
N TYR A 180 6.38 4.50 -13.67
CA TYR A 180 7.46 4.52 -12.69
C TYR A 180 7.24 5.56 -11.60
N GLU A 181 7.82 5.29 -10.41
CA GLU A 181 7.90 6.26 -9.35
C GLU A 181 8.68 7.50 -9.79
N ASN A 182 8.24 8.67 -9.36
CA ASN A 182 8.97 9.92 -9.49
C ASN A 182 8.65 10.88 -8.34
N LYS A 183 9.43 11.94 -8.22
CA LYS A 183 9.25 12.95 -7.17
C LYS A 183 7.88 13.60 -7.26
N GLY A 184 7.14 13.59 -6.15
CA GLY A 184 5.80 14.17 -6.04
C GLY A 184 4.66 13.25 -6.47
N LYS A 185 4.96 12.07 -7.03
CA LYS A 185 3.96 11.04 -7.36
C LYS A 185 3.46 10.36 -6.09
N ARG A 186 2.16 10.04 -6.04
CA ARG A 186 1.57 9.30 -4.93
C ARG A 186 1.96 7.83 -5.00
N SER A 187 2.13 7.21 -3.82
CA SER A 187 2.32 5.76 -3.71
C SER A 187 1.05 4.99 -4.08
N GLY A 188 1.21 3.68 -4.33
CA GLY A 188 0.14 2.77 -4.70
C GLY A 188 -0.12 2.75 -6.20
N ALA A 189 -1.26 2.16 -6.57
CA ALA A 189 -1.73 2.08 -7.94
C ALA A 189 -3.24 2.30 -7.97
N TYR A 190 -3.73 2.92 -9.03
CA TYR A 190 -5.17 3.06 -9.27
C TYR A 190 -5.47 3.23 -10.75
N SER A 191 -6.66 2.86 -11.15
CA SER A 191 -7.23 3.18 -12.45
C SER A 191 -8.35 4.21 -12.28
N SER A 192 -8.39 5.17 -13.15
CA SER A 192 -9.44 6.20 -13.20
C SER A 192 -9.81 6.50 -14.65
N GLY A 193 -11.08 6.71 -14.91
CA GLY A 193 -11.58 7.07 -16.23
C GLY A 193 -12.98 7.65 -16.16
N THR A 194 -13.35 8.35 -17.21
CA THR A 194 -14.71 8.87 -17.42
C THR A 194 -15.30 8.15 -18.63
N TYR A 195 -16.60 7.94 -18.63
CA TYR A 195 -17.28 7.33 -19.77
C TYR A 195 -16.95 8.07 -21.08
N GLY A 196 -16.54 7.32 -22.11
CA GLY A 196 -16.14 7.86 -23.40
C GLY A 196 -14.70 8.33 -23.51
N THR A 197 -13.87 8.10 -22.48
CA THR A 197 -12.43 8.38 -22.51
C THR A 197 -11.63 7.10 -22.21
N ASN A 198 -10.35 7.11 -22.60
CA ASN A 198 -9.43 6.05 -22.18
C ASN A 198 -9.21 6.09 -20.68
N PRO A 199 -9.01 4.94 -20.03
CA PRO A 199 -8.62 4.90 -18.62
C PRO A 199 -7.21 5.46 -18.43
N TYR A 200 -6.98 6.07 -17.26
CA TYR A 200 -5.67 6.47 -16.80
C TYR A 200 -5.27 5.60 -15.61
N ILE A 201 -4.10 4.98 -15.72
CA ILE A 201 -3.58 4.07 -14.70
C ILE A 201 -2.33 4.69 -14.11
N LEU A 202 -2.33 4.92 -12.80
CA LEU A 202 -1.13 5.28 -12.06
C LEU A 202 -0.56 4.02 -11.43
N MET A 203 0.72 3.80 -11.64
CA MET A 203 1.49 2.73 -11.00
C MET A 203 2.77 3.29 -10.37
N ASN A 204 3.38 2.51 -9.51
CA ASN A 204 4.76 2.67 -9.05
C ASN A 204 5.43 1.32 -9.26
N TRP A 205 5.83 1.07 -10.51
CA TRP A 205 6.39 -0.21 -10.94
C TRP A 205 7.72 -0.50 -10.25
N HIS A 206 7.84 -1.72 -9.77
CA HIS A 206 9.09 -2.30 -9.31
C HIS A 206 9.31 -3.63 -10.03
N ASP A 207 10.56 -3.90 -10.40
CA ASP A 207 10.95 -5.07 -11.19
C ASP A 207 10.88 -6.36 -10.35
N ASN A 208 9.69 -6.71 -9.88
CA ASN A 208 9.43 -7.95 -9.16
C ASN A 208 8.13 -8.61 -9.62
N VAL A 209 7.99 -9.90 -9.31
CA VAL A 209 6.83 -10.72 -9.72
C VAL A 209 5.52 -10.21 -9.11
N ASN A 210 5.56 -9.62 -7.90
CA ASN A 210 4.34 -9.13 -7.23
C ASN A 210 3.70 -7.94 -7.95
N ASN A 211 4.47 -7.19 -8.74
CA ASN A 211 3.93 -6.08 -9.52
C ASN A 211 3.30 -6.52 -10.85
N LEU A 212 3.48 -7.79 -11.24
CA LEU A 212 2.88 -8.35 -12.45
C LEU A 212 1.38 -8.65 -12.24
N PHE A 213 0.95 -8.96 -11.01
CA PHE A 213 -0.42 -9.28 -10.62
C PHE A 213 -1.10 -8.12 -9.92
#